data_0c3ac2225a64abc02e65a7ecc6e4772f
#
_entry.id   0c3ac2225a64abc02e65a7ecc6e4772f
#
_cell.length_a   1.000
_cell.length_b   1.000
_cell.length_c   1.000
_cell.angle_alpha   90.00
_cell.angle_beta   90.00
_cell.angle_gamma   90.00
#
_symmetry.space_group_name_H-M   'P 1'
#
loop_
_entity.id
_entity.type
_entity.pdbx_description
1 polymer ?
#
loop_
_entity_poly.entity_id
_entity_poly.type
_entity_poly.pdbx_seq_one_letter_code
_entity_poly.pdbx_strand_id
1 'polypeptide(L)'
;RSFGYERSGTKSTYENTVKEMKAPLNELEVLESNPSEREETYLLYNERAELSNGNLDRGSVLWDLILETQGRKIFHYVVMDDDKAVGYVNFQQARSADHIRVRDMVALNSKCAERLLRFFYDHRTVIDTISWNGPPNDPMRLLMEEQEVKIAYSRDWMLRIIDIKKAIESRGYPKDIETTLTLKYEDPILPQNSGTWTIEVSEGKGLVSKSNLPGLTLGPRGLAPLYTSYLSAFDIKNMGLIEGSSDELAKASLIFSGPKPWIGDQF
;
A
#
# COMPACT_ATOMS: atom_id res chain seq x y z
N ARG A 1 -5.05 2.38 20.56
CA ARG A 1 -6.41 3.00 20.55
C ARG A 1 -6.58 4.12 21.57
N SER A 2 -5.96 4.02 22.74
CA SER A 2 -6.04 5.09 23.77
C SER A 2 -5.60 6.46 23.29
N PHE A 3 -4.77 6.53 22.25
CA PHE A 3 -4.30 7.78 21.61
C PHE A 3 -5.04 8.10 20.29
N GLY A 4 -6.17 7.43 19.99
CA GLY A 4 -6.98 7.67 18.81
C GLY A 4 -6.41 7.14 17.49
N TYR A 5 -5.42 6.25 17.53
CA TYR A 5 -4.98 5.50 16.36
C TYR A 5 -6.00 4.40 16.02
N GLU A 6 -6.39 4.31 14.75
CA GLU A 6 -7.39 3.35 14.29
C GLU A 6 -6.89 2.54 13.09
N ARG A 7 -7.40 1.31 12.95
CA ARG A 7 -7.04 0.40 11.86
C ARG A 7 -7.37 1.02 10.52
N SER A 8 -6.40 1.00 9.61
CA SER A 8 -6.52 1.74 8.35
C SER A 8 -5.90 1.02 7.16
N GLY A 9 -5.44 -0.20 7.36
CA GLY A 9 -4.91 -1.05 6.31
C GLY A 9 -4.27 -2.30 6.87
N THR A 10 -3.88 -3.21 5.99
CA THR A 10 -3.29 -4.48 6.34
C THR A 10 -2.04 -4.73 5.50
N LYS A 11 -1.00 -5.24 6.10
CA LYS A 11 0.18 -5.80 5.46
C LYS A 11 0.10 -7.31 5.54
N SER A 12 0.25 -8.00 4.43
CA SER A 12 0.34 -9.45 4.37
C SER A 12 1.76 -9.88 4.03
N THR A 13 2.24 -10.91 4.69
CA THR A 13 3.43 -11.65 4.29
C THR A 13 2.97 -12.91 3.61
N TYR A 14 3.31 -13.04 2.34
CA TYR A 14 3.04 -14.20 1.54
C TYR A 14 4.24 -15.15 1.58
N GLU A 15 3.94 -16.43 1.45
CA GLU A 15 4.95 -17.48 1.31
C GLU A 15 4.51 -18.49 0.26
N ASN A 16 5.45 -18.91 -0.58
CA ASN A 16 5.20 -19.94 -1.57
C ASN A 16 6.46 -20.77 -1.81
N THR A 17 6.31 -21.93 -2.45
CA THR A 17 7.46 -22.66 -2.97
C THR A 17 7.96 -21.99 -4.25
N VAL A 18 9.27 -21.98 -4.43
CA VAL A 18 9.87 -21.36 -5.61
C VAL A 18 9.47 -22.08 -6.90
N LYS A 19 9.14 -23.37 -6.82
CA LYS A 19 8.65 -24.18 -7.96
C LYS A 19 7.33 -23.66 -8.51
N GLU A 20 6.49 -23.04 -7.68
CA GLU A 20 5.20 -22.46 -8.07
C GLU A 20 5.32 -21.05 -8.66
N MET A 21 6.52 -20.47 -8.64
CA MET A 21 6.84 -19.18 -9.27
C MET A 21 7.04 -19.27 -10.78
N LYS A 22 6.59 -20.39 -11.38
CA LYS A 22 6.75 -20.65 -12.80
C LYS A 22 6.05 -19.56 -13.62
N ALA A 23 6.82 -18.87 -14.46
CA ALA A 23 6.35 -17.88 -15.40
C ALA A 23 7.08 -18.03 -16.74
N PRO A 24 6.51 -17.58 -17.85
CA PRO A 24 7.18 -17.60 -19.13
C PRO A 24 8.46 -16.76 -19.09
N LEU A 25 9.46 -17.19 -19.85
CA LEU A 25 10.64 -16.38 -20.10
C LEU A 25 10.24 -15.27 -21.07
N ASN A 26 10.66 -14.06 -20.79
CA ASN A 26 10.52 -12.91 -21.66
C ASN A 26 11.86 -12.22 -21.90
N GLU A 27 11.87 -11.20 -22.73
CA GLU A 27 13.06 -10.48 -23.20
C GLU A 27 13.71 -9.58 -22.13
N LEU A 28 13.04 -9.34 -21.01
CA LEU A 28 13.57 -8.43 -19.97
C LEU A 28 14.83 -9.01 -19.33
N GLU A 29 15.81 -8.16 -19.11
CA GLU A 29 17.06 -8.52 -18.42
C GLU A 29 16.94 -8.30 -16.92
N VAL A 30 17.60 -9.15 -16.13
CA VAL A 30 17.73 -8.98 -14.68
C VAL A 30 19.21 -8.84 -14.36
N LEU A 31 19.61 -7.64 -13.96
CA LEU A 31 20.99 -7.27 -13.72
C LEU A 31 21.26 -7.10 -12.23
N GLU A 32 22.36 -7.70 -11.75
CA GLU A 32 22.82 -7.39 -10.39
C GLU A 32 23.30 -5.94 -10.36
N SER A 33 22.82 -5.17 -9.41
CA SER A 33 23.15 -3.76 -9.24
C SER A 33 23.69 -3.51 -7.84
N ASN A 34 24.43 -2.43 -7.69
CA ASN A 34 24.98 -2.06 -6.40
C ASN A 34 23.92 -1.29 -5.58
N PRO A 35 23.61 -1.70 -4.34
CA PRO A 35 22.71 -0.95 -3.46
C PRO A 35 23.08 0.51 -3.23
N SER A 36 24.33 0.92 -3.51
CA SER A 36 24.74 2.33 -3.46
C SER A 36 24.29 3.15 -4.68
N GLU A 37 23.93 2.51 -5.80
CA GLU A 37 23.38 3.13 -7.01
C GLU A 37 21.85 3.21 -6.88
N ARG A 38 21.36 4.05 -5.95
CA ARG A 38 20.00 4.02 -5.42
C ARG A 38 18.99 4.82 -6.23
N GLU A 39 19.44 5.69 -7.12
CA GLU A 39 18.57 6.69 -7.78
C GLU A 39 17.45 6.01 -8.59
N GLU A 40 17.80 5.02 -9.39
CA GLU A 40 16.84 4.24 -10.18
C GLU A 40 15.82 3.50 -9.30
N THR A 41 16.29 2.88 -8.22
CA THR A 41 15.43 2.19 -7.24
C THR A 41 14.45 3.16 -6.58
N TYR A 42 14.89 4.39 -6.27
CA TYR A 42 14.04 5.42 -5.69
C TYR A 42 12.95 5.87 -6.66
N LEU A 43 13.30 6.09 -7.93
CA LEU A 43 12.34 6.49 -8.95
C LEU A 43 11.28 5.41 -9.17
N LEU A 44 11.67 4.14 -9.31
CA LEU A 44 10.76 3.02 -9.47
C LEU A 44 9.83 2.84 -8.25
N TYR A 45 10.37 2.99 -7.04
CA TYR A 45 9.56 2.94 -5.84
C TYR A 45 8.53 4.07 -5.79
N ASN A 46 8.95 5.32 -6.07
CA ASN A 46 8.05 6.47 -6.04
C ASN A 46 6.93 6.34 -7.07
N GLU A 47 7.23 5.91 -8.30
CA GLU A 47 6.23 5.63 -9.33
C GLU A 47 5.21 4.59 -8.84
N ARG A 48 5.67 3.52 -8.18
CA ARG A 48 4.81 2.49 -7.61
C ARG A 48 4.02 3.01 -6.40
N ALA A 49 4.63 3.84 -5.56
CA ALA A 49 4.01 4.37 -4.35
C ALA A 49 2.84 5.31 -4.65
N GLU A 50 2.95 6.11 -5.71
CA GLU A 50 1.89 7.01 -6.17
C GLU A 50 0.61 6.27 -6.59
N LEU A 51 0.72 5.01 -6.98
CA LEU A 51 -0.41 4.16 -7.37
C LEU A 51 -1.10 3.47 -6.19
N SER A 52 -0.68 3.73 -4.94
CA SER A 52 -1.11 2.94 -3.79
C SER A 52 -1.25 3.78 -2.52
N ASN A 53 -2.29 3.54 -1.75
CA ASN A 53 -2.46 4.20 -0.46
C ASN A 53 -1.59 3.52 0.62
N GLY A 54 -0.97 4.34 1.48
CA GLY A 54 -0.24 3.90 2.66
C GLY A 54 1.26 3.71 2.47
N ASN A 55 1.79 3.74 1.25
CA ASN A 55 3.23 3.75 1.04
C ASN A 55 3.83 5.07 1.55
N LEU A 56 5.03 4.97 2.14
CA LEU A 56 5.73 6.11 2.71
C LEU A 56 6.55 6.83 1.65
N ASP A 57 6.68 8.14 1.79
CA ASP A 57 7.78 8.88 1.17
C ASP A 57 9.06 8.53 1.94
N ARG A 58 9.87 7.66 1.37
CA ARG A 58 11.02 7.07 2.04
C ARG A 58 12.21 8.02 2.08
N GLY A 59 12.56 8.52 3.26
CA GLY A 59 13.82 9.20 3.48
C GLY A 59 15.01 8.22 3.52
N SER A 60 16.23 8.77 3.54
CA SER A 60 17.49 7.99 3.50
C SER A 60 17.57 6.89 4.57
N VAL A 61 17.13 7.18 5.79
CA VAL A 61 17.15 6.21 6.91
C VAL A 61 16.33 4.95 6.62
N LEU A 62 15.15 5.09 6.01
CA LEU A 62 14.33 3.93 5.64
C LEU A 62 14.97 3.14 4.51
N TRP A 63 15.58 3.81 3.54
CA TRP A 63 16.32 3.15 2.49
C TRP A 63 17.53 2.38 3.02
N ASP A 64 18.27 2.94 3.96
CA ASP A 64 19.38 2.25 4.63
C ASP A 64 18.90 0.99 5.35
N LEU A 65 17.76 1.04 6.03
CA LEU A 65 17.15 -0.13 6.68
C LEU A 65 16.71 -1.22 5.68
N ILE A 66 16.34 -0.86 4.44
CA ILE A 66 15.92 -1.79 3.40
C ILE A 66 17.14 -2.41 2.71
N LEU A 67 18.11 -1.58 2.35
CA LEU A 67 19.27 -1.94 1.52
C LEU A 67 20.48 -2.41 2.33
N GLU A 68 20.55 -2.10 3.62
CA GLU A 68 21.63 -2.47 4.50
C GLU A 68 21.13 -3.29 5.68
N THR A 69 21.71 -4.43 5.95
CA THR A 69 21.48 -5.21 7.16
C THR A 69 22.79 -5.55 7.82
N GLN A 70 22.89 -5.31 9.12
CA GLN A 70 24.06 -5.72 9.89
C GLN A 70 24.26 -7.23 9.77
N GLY A 71 25.37 -7.64 9.15
CA GLY A 71 25.85 -9.01 9.10
C GLY A 71 25.18 -9.95 8.09
N ARG A 72 24.38 -9.45 7.11
CA ARG A 72 23.84 -10.26 6.02
C ARG A 72 23.93 -9.55 4.68
N LYS A 73 24.35 -10.28 3.65
CA LYS A 73 24.33 -9.78 2.28
C LYS A 73 22.89 -9.59 1.82
N ILE A 74 22.59 -8.40 1.31
CA ILE A 74 21.39 -8.14 0.51
C ILE A 74 21.80 -8.25 -0.95
N PHE A 75 21.01 -8.98 -1.70
CA PHE A 75 21.11 -9.07 -3.14
C PHE A 75 20.16 -8.05 -3.74
N HIS A 76 20.68 -7.23 -4.63
CA HIS A 76 19.93 -6.18 -5.32
C HIS A 76 19.99 -6.43 -6.83
N TYR A 77 18.82 -6.53 -7.45
CA TYR A 77 18.67 -6.71 -8.89
C TYR A 77 17.68 -5.71 -9.45
N VAL A 78 17.98 -5.19 -10.63
CA VAL A 78 17.11 -4.31 -11.41
C VAL A 78 16.63 -5.07 -12.64
N VAL A 79 15.38 -4.88 -13.02
CA VAL A 79 14.77 -5.44 -14.23
C VAL A 79 14.75 -4.37 -15.30
N MET A 80 15.39 -4.64 -16.43
CA MET A 80 15.55 -3.72 -17.55
C MET A 80 14.67 -4.15 -18.72
N ASP A 81 14.05 -3.16 -19.35
CA ASP A 81 13.39 -3.24 -20.66
C ASP A 81 14.20 -2.33 -21.60
N ASP A 82 15.10 -2.92 -22.38
CA ASP A 82 16.18 -2.22 -23.07
C ASP A 82 16.97 -1.33 -22.07
N ASP A 83 17.03 -0.04 -22.32
CA ASP A 83 17.76 0.94 -21.48
C ASP A 83 16.92 1.49 -20.30
N LYS A 84 15.68 1.01 -20.10
CA LYS A 84 14.78 1.52 -19.07
C LYS A 84 14.59 0.50 -17.93
N ALA A 85 14.85 0.92 -16.71
CA ALA A 85 14.46 0.14 -15.54
C ALA A 85 12.93 0.13 -15.38
N VAL A 86 12.35 -1.07 -15.21
CA VAL A 86 10.90 -1.30 -15.06
C VAL A 86 10.53 -2.00 -13.76
N GLY A 87 11.52 -2.33 -12.95
CA GLY A 87 11.32 -2.91 -11.62
C GLY A 87 12.63 -3.28 -10.96
N TYR A 88 12.52 -3.71 -9.72
CA TYR A 88 13.67 -4.20 -8.93
C TYR A 88 13.23 -5.21 -7.89
N VAL A 89 14.20 -5.92 -7.34
CA VAL A 89 14.03 -6.75 -6.15
C VAL A 89 15.23 -6.67 -5.23
N ASN A 90 14.95 -6.50 -3.94
CA ASN A 90 15.92 -6.60 -2.85
C ASN A 90 15.58 -7.81 -2.01
N PHE A 91 16.49 -8.74 -1.85
CA PHE A 91 16.24 -9.92 -1.03
C PHE A 91 17.48 -10.36 -0.25
N GLN A 92 17.25 -11.16 0.74
CA GLN A 92 18.28 -11.85 1.49
C GLN A 92 17.99 -13.34 1.55
N GLN A 93 19.02 -14.16 1.57
CA GLN A 93 18.89 -15.56 1.87
C GLN A 93 18.73 -15.74 3.38
N ALA A 94 17.75 -16.53 3.83
CA ALA A 94 17.54 -16.81 5.22
C ALA A 94 18.65 -17.71 5.80
N ARG A 95 18.66 -17.90 7.12
CA ARG A 95 19.67 -18.76 7.77
C ARG A 95 19.60 -20.21 7.36
N SER A 96 18.42 -20.71 6.98
CA SER A 96 18.20 -22.06 6.48
C SER A 96 18.78 -22.30 5.09
N ALA A 97 19.35 -21.28 4.44
CA ALA A 97 19.95 -21.31 3.11
C ALA A 97 19.02 -21.68 1.94
N ASP A 98 17.87 -22.31 2.20
CA ASP A 98 16.86 -22.79 1.24
C ASP A 98 15.65 -21.83 1.10
N HIS A 99 15.69 -20.68 1.79
CA HIS A 99 14.61 -19.68 1.80
C HIS A 99 15.10 -18.30 1.38
N ILE A 100 14.39 -17.67 0.44
CA ILE A 100 14.55 -16.27 0.06
C ILE A 100 13.53 -15.42 0.81
N ARG A 101 14.00 -14.38 1.47
CA ARG A 101 13.15 -13.32 2.01
C ARG A 101 13.28 -12.06 1.17
N VAL A 102 12.26 -11.75 0.41
CA VAL A 102 12.18 -10.47 -0.30
C VAL A 102 11.95 -9.36 0.72
N ARG A 103 12.83 -8.38 0.70
CA ARG A 103 12.78 -7.21 1.57
C ARG A 103 11.95 -6.10 0.96
N ASP A 104 12.12 -5.90 -0.33
CA ASP A 104 11.39 -4.92 -1.12
C ASP A 104 11.39 -5.32 -2.60
N MET A 105 10.31 -5.04 -3.29
CA MET A 105 10.15 -5.41 -4.70
C MET A 105 9.17 -4.48 -5.37
N VAL A 106 9.52 -4.05 -6.58
CA VAL A 106 8.65 -3.26 -7.45
C VAL A 106 8.62 -3.89 -8.84
N ALA A 107 7.43 -4.03 -9.39
CA ALA A 107 7.17 -4.33 -10.79
C ALA A 107 6.17 -3.28 -11.32
N LEU A 108 6.58 -2.49 -12.30
CA LEU A 108 5.71 -1.43 -12.85
C LEU A 108 4.71 -1.96 -13.89
N ASN A 109 4.95 -3.15 -14.43
CA ASN A 109 4.05 -3.79 -15.41
C ASN A 109 4.05 -5.32 -15.27
N SER A 110 3.13 -5.99 -15.98
CA SER A 110 2.97 -7.44 -15.92
C SER A 110 4.20 -8.20 -16.43
N LYS A 111 4.86 -7.74 -17.51
CA LYS A 111 6.08 -8.37 -18.03
C LYS A 111 7.19 -8.39 -16.97
N CYS A 112 7.37 -7.28 -16.25
CA CYS A 112 8.33 -7.19 -15.15
C CYS A 112 7.95 -8.14 -14.01
N ALA A 113 6.68 -8.20 -13.63
CA ALA A 113 6.21 -9.12 -12.59
C ALA A 113 6.46 -10.59 -12.98
N GLU A 114 6.14 -10.99 -14.21
CA GLU A 114 6.45 -12.32 -14.75
C GLU A 114 7.95 -12.60 -14.76
N ARG A 115 8.76 -11.60 -15.14
CA ARG A 115 10.23 -11.75 -15.16
C ARG A 115 10.81 -11.96 -13.77
N LEU A 116 10.27 -11.27 -12.76
CA LEU A 116 10.66 -11.49 -11.36
C LEU A 116 10.23 -12.86 -10.84
N LEU A 117 9.01 -13.32 -11.15
CA LEU A 117 8.59 -14.69 -10.83
C LEU A 117 9.53 -15.71 -11.48
N ARG A 118 9.84 -15.54 -12.76
CA ARG A 118 10.78 -16.40 -13.47
C ARG A 118 12.18 -16.36 -12.86
N PHE A 119 12.65 -15.21 -12.46
CA PHE A 119 13.95 -15.06 -11.78
C PHE A 119 14.00 -15.92 -10.51
N PHE A 120 12.98 -15.91 -9.68
CA PHE A 120 12.91 -16.77 -8.51
C PHE A 120 12.81 -18.25 -8.88
N TYR A 121 11.98 -18.59 -9.86
CA TYR A 121 11.86 -19.97 -10.35
C TYR A 121 13.18 -20.55 -10.82
N ASP A 122 14.05 -19.76 -11.43
CA ASP A 122 15.38 -20.22 -11.91
C ASP A 122 16.30 -20.62 -10.75
N HIS A 123 16.01 -20.21 -9.50
CA HIS A 123 16.73 -20.64 -8.29
C HIS A 123 16.19 -21.92 -7.66
N ARG A 124 15.18 -22.59 -8.22
CA ARG A 124 14.47 -23.75 -7.66
C ARG A 124 15.32 -24.99 -7.36
N THR A 125 16.55 -25.04 -7.82
CA THR A 125 17.47 -26.15 -7.54
C THR A 125 18.20 -25.99 -6.19
N VAL A 126 18.24 -24.78 -5.65
CA VAL A 126 18.94 -24.44 -4.40
C VAL A 126 18.06 -23.73 -3.38
N ILE A 127 16.90 -23.23 -3.81
CA ILE A 127 15.93 -22.52 -2.98
C ILE A 127 14.61 -23.26 -3.05
N ASP A 128 14.03 -23.57 -1.89
CA ASP A 128 12.73 -24.24 -1.79
C ASP A 128 11.58 -23.26 -1.65
N THR A 129 11.76 -22.21 -0.83
CA THR A 129 10.68 -21.28 -0.46
C THR A 129 11.08 -19.82 -0.60
N ILE A 130 10.08 -18.99 -0.81
CA ILE A 130 10.21 -17.54 -0.89
C ILE A 130 9.11 -16.87 -0.08
N SER A 131 9.45 -15.76 0.58
CA SER A 131 8.46 -14.90 1.23
C SER A 131 8.63 -13.44 0.81
N TRP A 132 7.49 -12.75 0.68
CA TRP A 132 7.45 -11.32 0.35
C TRP A 132 6.31 -10.63 1.08
N ASN A 133 6.40 -9.30 1.21
CA ASN A 133 5.32 -8.48 1.75
C ASN A 133 4.52 -7.85 0.60
N GLY A 134 3.22 -7.78 0.78
CA GLY A 134 2.32 -7.18 -0.21
C GLY A 134 0.99 -6.70 0.39
N PRO A 135 0.14 -6.10 -0.46
CA PRO A 135 -1.22 -5.74 -0.08
C PRO A 135 -2.05 -6.98 0.26
N PRO A 136 -3.19 -6.84 0.96
CA PRO A 136 -4.07 -7.98 1.30
C PRO A 136 -4.50 -8.81 0.07
N ASN A 137 -4.62 -8.16 -1.08
CA ASN A 137 -4.97 -8.76 -2.35
C ASN A 137 -3.84 -8.52 -3.37
N ASP A 138 -2.66 -9.10 -3.13
CA ASP A 138 -1.51 -8.91 -3.99
C ASP A 138 -1.80 -9.41 -5.42
N PRO A 139 -1.75 -8.54 -6.45
CA PRO A 139 -2.05 -8.90 -7.83
C PRO A 139 -1.02 -9.86 -8.43
N MET A 140 0.21 -9.95 -7.92
CA MET A 140 1.19 -10.94 -8.37
C MET A 140 0.67 -12.38 -8.28
N ARG A 141 -0.25 -12.66 -7.35
CA ARG A 141 -0.87 -13.96 -7.20
C ARG A 141 -1.70 -14.41 -8.42
N LEU A 142 -2.18 -13.44 -9.22
CA LEU A 142 -2.92 -13.73 -10.46
C LEU A 142 -2.03 -14.27 -11.59
N LEU A 143 -0.71 -14.09 -11.47
CA LEU A 143 0.26 -14.59 -12.45
C LEU A 143 0.77 -16.00 -12.11
N MET A 144 0.37 -16.56 -10.98
CA MET A 144 0.77 -17.90 -10.55
C MET A 144 -0.30 -18.93 -10.98
N GLU A 145 0.15 -20.09 -11.48
CA GLU A 145 -0.75 -21.16 -11.94
C GLU A 145 -1.54 -21.78 -10.77
N GLU A 146 -0.90 -21.95 -9.64
CA GLU A 146 -1.49 -22.57 -8.44
C GLU A 146 -1.99 -21.50 -7.45
N GLN A 147 -3.16 -21.73 -6.89
CA GLN A 147 -3.77 -20.82 -5.90
C GLN A 147 -3.20 -20.99 -4.47
N GLU A 148 -2.19 -21.80 -4.29
CA GLU A 148 -1.67 -22.21 -2.97
C GLU A 148 -0.73 -21.20 -2.30
N VAL A 149 -0.73 -19.95 -2.71
CA VAL A 149 0.06 -18.92 -2.02
C VAL A 149 -0.47 -18.76 -0.59
N LYS A 150 0.36 -19.10 0.39
CA LYS A 150 0.02 -18.99 1.81
C LYS A 150 0.20 -17.56 2.29
N ILE A 151 -0.77 -17.07 3.06
CA ILE A 151 -0.58 -15.88 3.88
C ILE A 151 0.05 -16.38 5.20
N ALA A 152 1.37 -16.28 5.29
CA ALA A 152 2.13 -16.71 6.46
C ALA A 152 1.87 -15.79 7.66
N TYR A 153 1.64 -14.51 7.39
CA TYR A 153 1.38 -13.51 8.43
C TYR A 153 0.57 -12.35 7.87
N SER A 154 -0.32 -11.80 8.70
CA SER A 154 -1.10 -10.60 8.40
C SER A 154 -1.12 -9.68 9.61
N ARG A 155 -0.86 -8.40 9.39
CA ARG A 155 -0.85 -7.38 10.45
C ARG A 155 -1.54 -6.11 9.99
N ASP A 156 -2.47 -5.63 10.81
CA ASP A 156 -3.07 -4.31 10.61
C ASP A 156 -2.10 -3.22 11.06
N TRP A 157 -2.08 -2.14 10.29
CA TRP A 157 -1.46 -0.88 10.70
C TRP A 157 -2.53 0.15 11.04
N MET A 158 -2.15 1.18 11.78
CA MET A 158 -3.07 2.16 12.31
C MET A 158 -2.68 3.56 11.85
N LEU A 159 -3.71 4.38 11.63
CA LEU A 159 -3.61 5.79 11.27
C LEU A 159 -4.26 6.66 12.34
N ARG A 160 -3.70 7.86 12.56
CA ARG A 160 -4.30 8.95 13.32
C ARG A 160 -4.34 10.21 12.48
N ILE A 161 -5.53 10.75 12.24
CA ILE A 161 -5.70 12.06 11.60
C ILE A 161 -5.49 13.14 12.67
N ILE A 162 -4.41 13.92 12.54
CA ILE A 162 -4.04 14.96 13.50
C ILE A 162 -4.70 16.29 13.14
N ASP A 163 -4.82 16.61 11.85
CA ASP A 163 -5.47 17.79 11.30
C ASP A 163 -6.40 17.34 10.18
N ILE A 164 -7.70 17.39 10.44
CA ILE A 164 -8.71 16.88 9.49
C ILE A 164 -8.71 17.67 8.19
N LYS A 165 -8.58 19.01 8.27
CA LYS A 165 -8.59 19.84 7.08
C LYS A 165 -7.40 19.54 6.19
N LYS A 166 -6.19 19.60 6.75
CA LYS A 166 -4.96 19.30 5.99
C LYS A 166 -4.95 17.87 5.44
N ALA A 167 -5.38 16.89 6.22
CA ALA A 167 -5.44 15.52 5.78
C ALA A 167 -6.33 15.35 4.54
N ILE A 168 -7.54 15.91 4.58
CA ILE A 168 -8.50 15.80 3.48
C ILE A 168 -8.03 16.60 2.25
N GLU A 169 -7.48 17.81 2.43
CA GLU A 169 -6.97 18.63 1.33
C GLU A 169 -5.69 18.06 0.67
N SER A 170 -4.88 17.33 1.43
CA SER A 170 -3.65 16.69 0.91
C SER A 170 -3.90 15.33 0.25
N ARG A 171 -5.09 14.76 0.43
CA ARG A 171 -5.45 13.48 -0.18
C ARG A 171 -5.79 13.67 -1.66
N GLY A 172 -5.33 12.75 -2.52
CA GLY A 172 -5.81 12.65 -3.90
C GLY A 172 -7.21 12.02 -3.97
N TYR A 173 -7.97 12.43 -4.99
CA TYR A 173 -9.34 11.93 -5.26
C TYR A 173 -9.45 11.45 -6.71
N PRO A 174 -10.48 10.63 -7.04
CA PRO A 174 -10.74 10.30 -8.44
C PRO A 174 -11.00 11.58 -9.27
N LYS A 175 -10.34 11.68 -10.43
CA LYS A 175 -10.33 12.93 -11.22
C LYS A 175 -11.68 13.29 -11.83
N ASP A 176 -12.49 12.27 -12.15
CA ASP A 176 -13.76 12.44 -12.87
C ASP A 176 -14.97 12.59 -11.91
N ILE A 177 -14.69 12.91 -10.64
CA ILE A 177 -15.75 13.09 -9.63
C ILE A 177 -15.87 14.57 -9.27
N GLU A 178 -17.10 15.09 -9.43
CA GLU A 178 -17.51 16.38 -8.91
C GLU A 178 -18.65 16.14 -7.91
N THR A 179 -18.39 16.38 -6.63
CA THR A 179 -19.39 16.16 -5.59
C THR A 179 -19.05 16.89 -4.30
N THR A 180 -20.07 17.05 -3.47
CA THR A 180 -19.93 17.65 -2.13
C THR A 180 -20.42 16.68 -1.08
N LEU A 181 -19.65 16.57 0.00
CA LEU A 181 -19.98 15.75 1.18
C LEU A 181 -19.80 16.56 2.45
N THR A 182 -20.76 16.48 3.35
CA THR A 182 -20.65 17.09 4.68
C THR A 182 -20.38 16.00 5.72
N LEU A 183 -19.38 16.25 6.58
CA LEU A 183 -19.00 15.38 7.70
C LEU A 183 -19.21 16.13 9.02
N LYS A 184 -19.98 15.57 9.93
CA LYS A 184 -19.97 15.94 11.35
C LYS A 184 -18.99 15.03 12.05
N TYR A 185 -17.81 15.56 12.34
CA TYR A 185 -16.69 14.81 12.93
C TYR A 185 -16.55 15.12 14.42
N GLU A 186 -16.46 14.09 15.24
CA GLU A 186 -16.30 14.19 16.69
C GLU A 186 -15.00 13.49 17.12
N ASP A 187 -14.02 14.26 17.57
CA ASP A 187 -12.74 13.77 18.04
C ASP A 187 -12.60 14.01 19.55
N PRO A 188 -12.67 12.96 20.37
CA PRO A 188 -12.60 13.12 21.82
C PRO A 188 -11.21 13.46 22.36
N ILE A 189 -10.16 13.32 21.52
CA ILE A 189 -8.76 13.51 21.93
C ILE A 189 -8.22 14.81 21.36
N LEU A 190 -8.62 15.19 20.14
CA LEU A 190 -8.20 16.41 19.46
C LEU A 190 -9.44 17.29 19.16
N PRO A 191 -9.96 18.03 20.16
CA PRO A 191 -11.18 18.82 20.01
C PRO A 191 -11.16 19.82 18.86
N GLN A 192 -9.97 20.31 18.47
CA GLN A 192 -9.79 21.22 17.34
C GLN A 192 -10.20 20.60 15.98
N ASN A 193 -10.21 19.28 15.87
CA ASN A 193 -10.70 18.57 14.69
C ASN A 193 -12.24 18.44 14.67
N SER A 194 -12.88 18.54 15.84
CA SER A 194 -14.33 18.39 15.95
C SER A 194 -15.09 19.52 15.27
N GLY A 195 -16.24 19.19 14.72
CA GLY A 195 -17.14 20.10 14.05
C GLY A 195 -17.69 19.55 12.76
N THR A 196 -18.45 20.41 12.07
CA THR A 196 -19.01 20.05 10.76
C THR A 196 -18.14 20.64 9.65
N TRP A 197 -17.80 19.80 8.69
CA TRP A 197 -16.90 20.10 7.59
C TRP A 197 -17.56 19.74 6.26
N THR A 198 -17.57 20.66 5.32
CA THR A 198 -17.95 20.39 3.94
C THR A 198 -16.70 20.15 3.12
N ILE A 199 -16.71 19.06 2.37
CA ILE A 199 -15.66 18.63 1.44
C ILE A 199 -16.22 18.79 0.04
N GLU A 200 -15.61 19.65 -0.75
CA GLU A 200 -15.91 19.81 -2.18
C GLU A 200 -14.81 19.11 -2.97
N VAL A 201 -15.18 18.12 -3.76
CA VAL A 201 -14.24 17.35 -4.59
C VAL A 201 -14.46 17.70 -6.05
N SER A 202 -13.40 18.11 -6.72
CA SER A 202 -13.35 18.35 -8.17
C SER A 202 -11.91 18.18 -8.68
N GLU A 203 -11.76 17.74 -9.93
CA GLU A 203 -10.47 17.61 -10.61
C GLU A 203 -9.39 16.84 -9.80
N GLY A 204 -9.82 15.86 -9.02
CA GLY A 204 -8.93 15.05 -8.20
C GLY A 204 -8.44 15.71 -6.92
N LYS A 205 -9.00 16.87 -6.54
CA LYS A 205 -8.65 17.64 -5.34
C LYS A 205 -9.85 17.79 -4.42
N GLY A 206 -9.59 17.94 -3.12
CA GLY A 206 -10.59 18.23 -2.11
C GLY A 206 -10.34 19.61 -1.48
N LEU A 207 -11.39 20.41 -1.36
CA LEU A 207 -11.39 21.65 -0.58
C LEU A 207 -12.27 21.48 0.65
N VAL A 208 -11.81 21.96 1.80
CA VAL A 208 -12.49 21.78 3.08
C VAL A 208 -12.83 23.11 3.72
N SER A 209 -14.09 23.28 4.05
CA SER A 209 -14.60 24.45 4.77
C SER A 209 -15.43 24.04 5.99
N LYS A 210 -15.53 24.94 6.98
CA LYS A 210 -16.48 24.79 8.09
C LYS A 210 -17.91 24.94 7.57
N SER A 211 -18.83 24.17 8.15
CA SER A 211 -20.21 24.12 7.74
C SER A 211 -21.15 24.00 8.95
N ASN A 212 -22.43 24.27 8.73
CA ASN A 212 -23.51 23.97 9.67
C ASN A 212 -24.59 23.07 9.01
N LEU A 213 -24.30 22.53 7.82
CA LEU A 213 -25.21 21.65 7.10
C LEU A 213 -25.25 20.26 7.76
N PRO A 214 -26.37 19.54 7.67
CA PRO A 214 -26.43 18.16 8.08
C PRO A 214 -25.49 17.32 7.21
N GLY A 215 -24.98 16.22 7.76
CA GLY A 215 -24.06 15.34 7.04
C GLY A 215 -23.77 14.06 7.82
N LEU A 216 -22.89 13.24 7.27
CA LEU A 216 -22.44 12.01 7.91
C LEU A 216 -21.82 12.28 9.28
N THR A 217 -22.30 11.60 10.30
CA THR A 217 -21.72 11.66 11.66
C THR A 217 -20.76 10.51 11.86
N LEU A 218 -19.53 10.82 12.24
CA LEU A 218 -18.48 9.83 12.50
C LEU A 218 -17.39 10.39 13.41
N GLY A 219 -16.61 9.49 13.99
CA GLY A 219 -15.40 9.82 14.75
C GLY A 219 -14.15 9.19 14.12
N PRO A 220 -13.01 9.16 14.85
CA PRO A 220 -11.74 8.60 14.36
C PRO A 220 -11.86 7.16 13.86
N ARG A 221 -12.66 6.32 14.52
CA ARG A 221 -12.88 4.92 14.15
C ARG A 221 -13.57 4.73 12.80
N GLY A 222 -14.41 5.70 12.39
CA GLY A 222 -15.06 5.70 11.10
C GLY A 222 -14.19 6.38 10.03
N LEU A 223 -13.61 7.53 10.36
CA LEU A 223 -12.87 8.32 9.37
C LEU A 223 -11.54 7.68 8.93
N ALA A 224 -10.76 7.12 9.84
CA ALA A 224 -9.45 6.56 9.50
C ALA A 224 -9.50 5.43 8.45
N PRO A 225 -10.34 4.39 8.58
CA PRO A 225 -10.45 3.36 7.55
C PRO A 225 -11.11 3.86 6.25
N LEU A 226 -12.01 4.84 6.33
CA LEU A 226 -12.62 5.48 5.16
C LEU A 226 -11.58 6.29 4.38
N TYR A 227 -10.81 7.12 5.08
CA TYR A 227 -9.78 7.99 4.53
C TYR A 227 -8.73 7.22 3.71
N THR A 228 -8.33 6.05 4.16
CA THR A 228 -7.33 5.22 3.47
C THR A 228 -7.90 4.32 2.38
N SER A 229 -9.22 4.30 2.16
CA SER A 229 -9.91 3.33 1.28
C SER A 229 -9.85 1.87 1.81
N TYR A 230 -9.59 1.70 3.11
CA TYR A 230 -9.53 0.36 3.72
C TYR A 230 -10.90 -0.30 3.78
N LEU A 231 -11.93 0.47 4.21
CA LEU A 231 -13.32 0.05 4.25
C LEU A 231 -14.21 1.08 3.54
N SER A 232 -15.30 0.62 2.94
CA SER A 232 -16.32 1.50 2.38
C SER A 232 -17.16 2.14 3.50
N ALA A 233 -17.85 3.25 3.19
CA ALA A 233 -18.77 3.87 4.16
C ALA A 233 -19.88 2.91 4.58
N PHE A 234 -20.32 2.00 3.70
CA PHE A 234 -21.33 0.99 4.01
C PHE A 234 -20.81 -0.07 4.99
N ASP A 235 -19.56 -0.54 4.84
CA ASP A 235 -18.94 -1.47 5.79
C ASP A 235 -18.86 -0.83 7.18
N ILE A 236 -18.45 0.44 7.24
CA ILE A 236 -18.30 1.20 8.48
C ILE A 236 -19.67 1.47 9.12
N LYS A 237 -20.72 1.72 8.31
CA LYS A 237 -22.11 1.86 8.75
C LYS A 237 -22.62 0.58 9.41
N ASN A 238 -22.36 -0.57 8.79
CA ASN A 238 -22.77 -1.87 9.33
C ASN A 238 -22.14 -2.17 10.70
N MET A 239 -21.02 -1.53 11.01
CA MET A 239 -20.36 -1.62 12.33
C MET A 239 -20.80 -0.52 13.30
N GLY A 240 -21.75 0.32 12.94
CA GLY A 240 -22.25 1.42 13.77
C GLY A 240 -21.23 2.53 14.04
N LEU A 241 -20.27 2.74 13.13
CA LEU A 241 -19.17 3.71 13.29
C LEU A 241 -19.34 4.97 12.41
N ILE A 242 -20.38 5.00 11.60
CA ILE A 242 -20.81 6.14 10.79
C ILE A 242 -22.34 6.16 10.72
N GLU A 243 -22.93 7.34 10.76
CA GLU A 243 -24.38 7.55 10.62
C GLU A 243 -24.65 8.55 9.51
N GLY A 244 -25.70 8.28 8.72
CA GLY A 244 -26.14 9.13 7.63
C GLY A 244 -27.09 8.41 6.67
N SER A 245 -27.57 9.12 5.67
CA SER A 245 -28.43 8.60 4.62
C SER A 245 -27.66 7.70 3.64
N SER A 246 -28.38 6.86 2.90
CA SER A 246 -27.77 6.01 1.86
C SER A 246 -27.07 6.81 0.77
N ASP A 247 -27.58 7.99 0.41
CA ASP A 247 -26.96 8.88 -0.57
C ASP A 247 -25.63 9.44 -0.08
N GLU A 248 -25.56 9.90 1.17
CA GLU A 248 -24.31 10.38 1.78
C GLU A 248 -23.27 9.26 1.93
N LEU A 249 -23.67 8.05 2.28
CA LEU A 249 -22.79 6.88 2.35
C LEU A 249 -22.24 6.50 0.96
N ALA A 250 -23.07 6.58 -0.08
CA ALA A 250 -22.64 6.34 -1.45
C ALA A 250 -21.62 7.41 -1.90
N LYS A 251 -21.88 8.69 -1.65
CA LYS A 251 -20.94 9.79 -1.92
C LYS A 251 -19.62 9.60 -1.17
N ALA A 252 -19.68 9.27 0.12
CA ALA A 252 -18.49 9.02 0.91
C ALA A 252 -17.67 7.83 0.37
N SER A 253 -18.33 6.72 0.03
CA SER A 253 -17.66 5.55 -0.57
C SER A 253 -17.01 5.90 -1.91
N LEU A 254 -17.62 6.77 -2.70
CA LEU A 254 -17.10 7.23 -3.98
C LEU A 254 -15.89 8.17 -3.81
N ILE A 255 -16.03 9.20 -2.98
CA ILE A 255 -14.97 10.18 -2.69
C ILE A 255 -13.71 9.50 -2.13
N PHE A 256 -13.89 8.60 -1.17
CA PHE A 256 -12.80 7.91 -0.51
C PHE A 256 -12.45 6.58 -1.18
N SER A 257 -12.90 6.33 -2.41
CA SER A 257 -12.47 5.16 -3.17
C SER A 257 -10.98 5.24 -3.53
N GLY A 258 -10.39 4.07 -3.72
CA GLY A 258 -8.98 3.97 -4.10
C GLY A 258 -8.43 2.55 -3.93
N PRO A 259 -7.17 2.33 -4.26
CA PRO A 259 -6.51 1.04 -4.06
C PRO A 259 -6.48 0.68 -2.57
N LYS A 260 -6.51 -0.63 -2.29
CA LYS A 260 -6.43 -1.13 -0.91
C LYS A 260 -5.11 -0.71 -0.27
N PRO A 261 -5.18 -0.07 0.92
CA PRO A 261 -3.99 0.47 1.56
C PRO A 261 -3.13 -0.64 2.17
N TRP A 262 -1.83 -0.52 1.96
CA TRP A 262 -0.85 -1.37 2.60
C TRP A 262 0.47 -0.62 2.80
N ILE A 263 1.32 -1.12 3.68
CA ILE A 263 2.63 -0.55 3.97
C ILE A 263 3.66 -1.68 3.92
N GLY A 264 4.67 -1.55 3.06
CA GLY A 264 5.81 -2.47 3.01
C GLY A 264 6.77 -2.30 4.18
N ASP A 265 6.88 -1.08 4.66
CA ASP A 265 7.86 -0.66 5.66
C ASP A 265 7.51 -1.10 7.09
N GLN A 266 8.53 -1.09 7.96
CA GLN A 266 8.40 -1.31 9.40
C GLN A 266 8.96 -0.07 10.12
N PHE A 267 8.22 0.45 11.06
CA PHE A 267 8.58 1.56 11.95
C PHE A 267 8.08 1.30 13.37
#